data_caa81123a290c114a2f90f114d6593b1
#
_entry.id   caa81123a290c114a2f90f114d6593b1
#
_cell.length_a   1.000
_cell.length_b   1.000
_cell.length_c   1.000
_cell.angle_alpha   90.00
_cell.angle_beta   90.00
_cell.angle_gamma   90.00
#
_symmetry.space_group_name_H-M   'P 1'
#
loop_
_entity.id
_entity.type
_entity.pdbx_description
1 polymer ?
#
loop_
_entity_poly.entity_id
_entity_poly.type
_entity_poly.pdbx_seq_one_letter_code
_entity_poly.pdbx_strand_id
1 'polypeptide(L)'
;MLGLPLRYLLKHPEAAADLAADPIEVWTRVQDVYIAEREQRGPQCKYEFDDNWEHWLHDRLSAHWPCTFTSQFWGLWPEVISELEARGIRVGPESFGSSNDGDAGLVRAIWCLTRHLKPNHVIETGVAHGVTSRFILEALGRNGGGHLWSIDLPPIERDWRKQVGMAVGDRYPDRWTYIEGSSRRRLPGLLSQLGQIDLFVHDSLHSERNVRFELDRAWAALRPGGAIVVDDVDANWGFWSFTQTFSGHESMICEAEPLHPDLRRFNKKGIFGIILKKPTAEA
;
A
#
# COMPACT_ATOMS: atom_id res chain seq x y z
N MET A 1 -18.31 0.25 26.42
CA MET A 1 -17.26 0.80 25.54
C MET A 1 -15.88 0.97 26.21
N LEU A 2 -15.78 1.15 27.54
CA LEU A 2 -14.49 1.22 28.26
C LEU A 2 -13.67 -0.09 28.31
N GLY A 3 -14.26 -1.24 27.95
CA GLY A 3 -13.58 -2.54 28.02
C GLY A 3 -12.62 -2.87 26.87
N LEU A 4 -12.75 -2.23 25.70
CA LEU A 4 -11.90 -2.50 24.52
C LEU A 4 -10.47 -1.96 24.67
N PRO A 5 -10.27 -0.68 25.05
CA PRO A 5 -8.92 -0.17 25.29
C PRO A 5 -8.18 -0.91 26.40
N LEU A 6 -8.89 -1.28 27.46
CA LEU A 6 -8.29 -2.02 28.58
C LEU A 6 -7.84 -3.43 28.16
N ARG A 7 -8.66 -4.14 27.35
CA ARG A 7 -8.27 -5.45 26.81
C ARG A 7 -7.09 -5.36 25.86
N TYR A 8 -7.02 -4.30 25.04
CA TYR A 8 -5.91 -4.04 24.16
C TYR A 8 -4.62 -3.78 24.93
N LEU A 9 -4.67 -2.90 25.96
CA LEU A 9 -3.52 -2.61 26.83
C LEU A 9 -3.04 -3.83 27.64
N LEU A 10 -3.96 -4.72 28.04
CA LEU A 10 -3.59 -5.96 28.73
C LEU A 10 -2.85 -6.94 27.79
N LYS A 11 -3.14 -6.90 26.50
CA LYS A 11 -2.42 -7.70 25.49
C LYS A 11 -1.11 -7.05 25.03
N HIS A 12 -1.05 -5.72 25.08
CA HIS A 12 0.05 -4.90 24.59
C HIS A 12 0.45 -3.86 25.66
N PRO A 13 1.11 -4.25 26.75
CA PRO A 13 1.47 -3.35 27.83
C PRO A 13 2.39 -2.20 27.40
N GLU A 14 3.17 -2.40 26.33
CA GLU A 14 3.99 -1.38 25.68
C GLU A 14 3.17 -0.22 25.08
N ALA A 15 1.92 -0.47 24.73
CA ALA A 15 1.00 0.57 24.24
C ALA A 15 0.64 1.62 25.29
N ALA A 16 0.96 1.38 26.57
CA ALA A 16 0.70 2.35 27.63
C ALA A 16 1.52 3.64 27.45
N ALA A 17 2.76 3.53 26.94
CA ALA A 17 3.59 4.69 26.64
C ALA A 17 3.02 5.48 25.45
N ASP A 18 2.57 4.80 24.40
CA ASP A 18 1.95 5.40 23.22
C ASP A 18 0.61 6.07 23.60
N LEU A 19 -0.18 5.44 24.50
CA LEU A 19 -1.43 6.02 25.02
C LEU A 19 -1.19 7.32 25.78
N ALA A 20 -0.10 7.40 26.55
CA ALA A 20 0.26 8.61 27.26
C ALA A 20 0.74 9.72 26.32
N ALA A 21 1.42 9.35 25.22
CA ALA A 21 1.93 10.28 24.22
C ALA A 21 0.82 10.77 23.27
N ASP A 22 -0.03 9.86 22.77
CA ASP A 22 -1.12 10.19 21.84
C ASP A 22 -2.34 9.29 22.06
N PRO A 23 -3.22 9.65 23.02
CA PRO A 23 -4.40 8.85 23.34
C PRO A 23 -5.40 8.74 22.19
N ILE A 24 -5.43 9.73 21.30
CA ILE A 24 -6.34 9.73 20.14
C ILE A 24 -5.86 8.72 19.11
N GLU A 25 -4.56 8.65 18.85
CA GLU A 25 -3.98 7.67 17.91
C GLU A 25 -4.22 6.24 18.40
N VAL A 26 -3.96 5.96 19.68
CA VAL A 26 -4.22 4.63 20.27
C VAL A 26 -5.71 4.27 20.19
N TRP A 27 -6.59 5.22 20.47
CA TRP A 27 -8.03 4.99 20.34
C TRP A 27 -8.44 4.67 18.90
N THR A 28 -7.93 5.42 17.94
CA THR A 28 -8.16 5.18 16.50
C THR A 28 -7.69 3.77 16.11
N ARG A 29 -6.49 3.38 16.51
CA ARG A 29 -5.92 2.04 16.28
C ARG A 29 -6.83 0.93 16.85
N VAL A 30 -7.27 1.06 18.10
CA VAL A 30 -8.14 0.06 18.72
C VAL A 30 -9.47 -0.08 17.97
N GLN A 31 -10.06 1.04 17.56
CA GLN A 31 -11.29 1.00 16.78
C GLN A 31 -11.10 0.36 15.41
N ASP A 32 -10.04 0.71 14.71
CA ASP A 32 -9.78 0.23 13.35
C ASP A 32 -9.46 -1.27 13.34
N VAL A 33 -8.66 -1.76 14.29
CA VAL A 33 -8.40 -3.20 14.47
C VAL A 33 -9.69 -3.97 14.77
N TYR A 34 -10.53 -3.44 15.66
CA TYR A 34 -11.80 -4.10 15.98
C TYR A 34 -12.77 -4.14 14.79
N ILE A 35 -12.80 -3.09 13.99
CA ILE A 35 -13.62 -3.04 12.76
C ILE A 35 -13.09 -4.05 11.74
N ALA A 36 -11.79 -4.07 11.49
CA ALA A 36 -11.16 -5.01 10.57
C ALA A 36 -11.41 -6.47 10.98
N GLU A 37 -11.22 -6.82 12.27
CA GLU A 37 -11.52 -8.17 12.77
C GLU A 37 -13.00 -8.57 12.58
N ARG A 38 -13.92 -7.61 12.67
CA ARG A 38 -15.34 -7.86 12.47
C ARG A 38 -15.68 -8.06 11.00
N GLU A 39 -15.10 -7.26 10.13
CA GLU A 39 -15.30 -7.33 8.68
C GLU A 39 -14.75 -8.63 8.10
N GLN A 40 -13.58 -9.08 8.56
CA GLN A 40 -12.98 -10.38 8.16
C GLN A 40 -13.85 -11.61 8.46
N ARG A 41 -14.83 -11.50 9.36
CA ARG A 41 -15.81 -12.55 9.65
C ARG A 41 -17.01 -12.51 8.72
N GLY A 42 -17.16 -11.45 7.95
CA GLY A 42 -18.23 -11.26 6.97
C GLY A 42 -17.96 -11.94 5.63
N PRO A 43 -18.92 -11.87 4.69
CA PRO A 43 -18.69 -12.34 3.33
C PRO A 43 -17.62 -11.48 2.65
N GLN A 44 -16.64 -12.13 2.07
CA GLN A 44 -15.61 -11.47 1.28
C GLN A 44 -16.15 -11.10 -0.11
N CYS A 45 -15.64 -10.02 -0.68
CA CYS A 45 -15.94 -9.65 -2.04
C CYS A 45 -15.28 -10.64 -3.01
N LYS A 46 -16.05 -11.14 -3.98
CA LYS A 46 -15.53 -12.04 -5.01
C LYS A 46 -15.33 -11.25 -6.29
N TYR A 47 -14.11 -11.30 -6.78
CA TYR A 47 -13.74 -10.68 -8.05
C TYR A 47 -13.37 -11.75 -9.09
N GLU A 48 -13.65 -11.45 -10.34
CA GLU A 48 -12.93 -12.04 -11.47
C GLU A 48 -11.66 -11.24 -11.65
N PHE A 49 -10.53 -11.91 -11.80
CA PHE A 49 -9.23 -11.28 -11.99
C PHE A 49 -8.62 -11.73 -13.32
N ASP A 50 -7.74 -10.89 -13.85
CA ASP A 50 -7.02 -11.16 -15.09
C ASP A 50 -5.55 -11.48 -14.75
N ASP A 51 -5.07 -12.63 -15.19
CA ASP A 51 -3.66 -13.05 -15.11
C ASP A 51 -2.78 -12.31 -16.14
N ASN A 52 -3.39 -11.71 -17.16
CA ASN A 52 -2.71 -10.93 -18.20
C ASN A 52 -2.79 -9.41 -17.96
N TRP A 53 -2.94 -9.00 -16.70
CA TRP A 53 -3.10 -7.61 -16.30
C TRP A 53 -1.95 -6.69 -16.76
N GLU A 54 -0.74 -7.20 -16.92
CA GLU A 54 0.39 -6.39 -17.38
C GLU A 54 0.19 -5.87 -18.80
N HIS A 55 -0.32 -6.71 -19.72
CA HIS A 55 -0.64 -6.28 -21.07
C HIS A 55 -1.71 -5.18 -21.05
N TRP A 56 -2.79 -5.38 -20.28
CA TRP A 56 -3.84 -4.38 -20.11
C TRP A 56 -3.27 -3.06 -19.58
N LEU A 57 -2.43 -3.11 -18.54
CA LEU A 57 -1.84 -1.92 -17.93
C LEU A 57 -0.99 -1.13 -18.95
N HIS A 58 -0.14 -1.83 -19.70
CA HIS A 58 0.75 -1.18 -20.66
C HIS A 58 -0.04 -0.58 -21.85
N ASP A 59 -1.10 -1.23 -22.30
CA ASP A 59 -2.01 -0.68 -23.32
C ASP A 59 -2.61 0.65 -22.85
N ARG A 60 -3.12 0.69 -21.62
CA ARG A 60 -3.70 1.92 -21.02
C ARG A 60 -2.67 3.04 -20.79
N LEU A 61 -1.44 2.69 -20.54
CA LEU A 61 -0.33 3.64 -20.41
C LEU A 61 0.27 4.04 -21.77
N SER A 62 -0.27 3.55 -22.89
CA SER A 62 0.29 3.73 -24.24
C SER A 62 1.75 3.30 -24.32
N ALA A 63 2.11 2.25 -23.60
CA ALA A 63 3.43 1.71 -23.47
C ALA A 63 3.57 0.38 -24.23
N HIS A 64 4.75 0.13 -24.76
CA HIS A 64 5.03 -1.13 -25.48
C HIS A 64 5.05 -2.32 -24.50
N TRP A 65 4.43 -3.42 -24.90
CA TRP A 65 4.49 -4.71 -24.23
C TRP A 65 5.11 -5.78 -25.14
N PRO A 66 6.08 -6.62 -24.70
CA PRO A 66 6.70 -6.66 -23.37
C PRO A 66 7.50 -5.40 -23.04
N CYS A 67 7.53 -5.03 -21.76
CA CYS A 67 8.13 -3.80 -21.29
C CYS A 67 9.55 -4.05 -20.74
N THR A 68 10.52 -3.21 -21.15
CA THR A 68 11.89 -3.29 -20.60
C THR A 68 11.96 -2.99 -19.10
N PHE A 69 11.02 -2.22 -18.56
CA PHE A 69 10.98 -1.93 -17.13
C PHE A 69 10.62 -3.17 -16.30
N THR A 70 9.79 -4.08 -16.83
CA THR A 70 9.50 -5.38 -16.20
C THR A 70 10.77 -6.23 -16.08
N SER A 71 11.63 -6.25 -17.10
CA SER A 71 12.91 -6.95 -17.01
C SER A 71 13.85 -6.34 -15.97
N GLN A 72 13.85 -5.00 -15.83
CA GLN A 72 14.61 -4.30 -14.79
C GLN A 72 14.10 -4.61 -13.38
N PHE A 73 12.78 -4.75 -13.22
CA PHE A 73 12.17 -5.18 -11.97
C PHE A 73 12.69 -6.56 -11.53
N TRP A 74 12.66 -7.53 -12.44
CA TRP A 74 13.11 -8.89 -12.15
C TRP A 74 14.61 -8.99 -11.86
N GLY A 75 15.42 -8.06 -12.35
CA GLY A 75 16.82 -7.94 -11.94
C GLY A 75 16.98 -7.44 -10.50
N LEU A 76 16.13 -6.50 -10.07
CA LEU A 76 16.22 -5.88 -8.75
C LEU A 76 15.51 -6.69 -7.64
N TRP A 77 14.44 -7.42 -7.97
CA TRP A 77 13.61 -8.13 -7.00
C TRP A 77 14.41 -9.07 -6.10
N PRO A 78 15.19 -10.03 -6.63
CA PRO A 78 15.95 -10.94 -5.80
C PRO A 78 17.04 -10.23 -4.97
N GLU A 79 17.59 -9.12 -5.45
CA GLU A 79 18.59 -8.34 -4.72
C GLU A 79 17.96 -7.74 -3.45
N VAL A 80 16.79 -7.11 -3.56
CA VAL A 80 16.10 -6.49 -2.42
C VAL A 80 15.69 -7.54 -1.39
N ILE A 81 15.15 -8.69 -1.84
CA ILE A 81 14.76 -9.78 -0.93
C ILE A 81 15.98 -10.34 -0.22
N SER A 82 17.08 -10.62 -0.95
CA SER A 82 18.30 -11.15 -0.37
C SER A 82 18.98 -10.16 0.62
N GLU A 83 18.88 -8.85 0.36
CA GLU A 83 19.38 -7.83 1.32
C GLU A 83 18.63 -7.88 2.65
N LEU A 84 17.32 -8.12 2.65
CA LEU A 84 16.51 -8.27 3.86
C LEU A 84 16.84 -9.58 4.58
N GLU A 85 16.93 -10.69 3.86
CA GLU A 85 17.29 -12.00 4.41
C GLU A 85 18.68 -11.99 5.04
N ALA A 86 19.66 -11.31 4.42
CA ALA A 86 21.00 -11.15 4.97
C ALA A 86 21.03 -10.36 6.29
N ARG A 87 19.99 -9.55 6.55
CA ARG A 87 19.78 -8.86 7.85
C ARG A 87 18.95 -9.67 8.84
N GLY A 88 18.64 -10.94 8.53
CA GLY A 88 17.82 -11.82 9.35
C GLY A 88 16.32 -11.50 9.30
N ILE A 89 15.89 -10.70 8.33
CA ILE A 89 14.48 -10.39 8.13
C ILE A 89 13.88 -11.41 7.17
N ARG A 90 12.86 -12.11 7.61
CA ARG A 90 12.04 -12.98 6.76
C ARG A 90 10.99 -12.11 6.09
N VAL A 91 10.96 -12.13 4.76
CA VAL A 91 9.86 -11.57 3.99
C VAL A 91 8.86 -12.69 3.76
N GLY A 92 7.60 -12.44 4.09
CA GLY A 92 6.54 -13.46 3.95
C GLY A 92 5.48 -13.39 5.04
N PRO A 93 4.51 -14.34 5.05
CA PRO A 93 3.30 -14.24 5.86
C PRO A 93 3.51 -14.28 7.37
N GLU A 94 4.64 -14.79 7.84
CA GLU A 94 4.98 -14.81 9.28
C GLU A 94 5.81 -13.61 9.71
N SER A 95 6.19 -12.76 8.77
CA SER A 95 6.89 -11.52 9.07
C SER A 95 5.89 -10.43 9.44
N PHE A 96 6.30 -9.47 10.24
CA PHE A 96 5.49 -8.31 10.61
C PHE A 96 4.08 -8.65 11.13
N GLY A 97 3.95 -9.69 11.96
CA GLY A 97 2.65 -10.13 12.49
C GLY A 97 1.71 -10.75 11.46
N SER A 98 2.24 -11.35 10.42
CA SER A 98 1.52 -11.93 9.28
C SER A 98 0.96 -10.89 8.29
N SER A 99 1.54 -9.68 8.27
CA SER A 99 1.04 -8.58 7.45
C SER A 99 1.84 -8.33 6.17
N ASN A 100 2.98 -9.00 5.98
CA ASN A 100 3.83 -8.77 4.81
C ASN A 100 4.27 -10.08 4.19
N ASP A 101 3.68 -10.45 3.09
CA ASP A 101 4.02 -11.66 2.35
C ASP A 101 4.89 -11.42 1.10
N GLY A 102 5.25 -10.17 0.81
CA GLY A 102 6.10 -9.81 -0.33
C GLY A 102 5.46 -10.19 -1.67
N ASP A 103 4.58 -9.36 -2.19
CA ASP A 103 3.88 -9.60 -3.45
C ASP A 103 4.63 -9.02 -4.64
N ALA A 104 5.27 -9.87 -5.44
CA ALA A 104 5.98 -9.44 -6.63
C ALA A 104 5.04 -8.88 -7.72
N GLY A 105 3.79 -9.35 -7.81
CA GLY A 105 2.79 -8.84 -8.76
C GLY A 105 2.41 -7.40 -8.46
N LEU A 106 1.99 -7.13 -7.21
CA LEU A 106 1.66 -5.79 -6.72
C LEU A 106 2.83 -4.81 -6.92
N VAL A 107 4.02 -5.18 -6.42
CA VAL A 107 5.20 -4.31 -6.47
C VAL A 107 5.63 -4.04 -7.92
N ARG A 108 5.50 -5.04 -8.82
CA ARG A 108 5.80 -4.87 -10.25
C ARG A 108 4.80 -3.93 -10.94
N ALA A 109 3.52 -3.99 -10.60
CA ALA A 109 2.54 -3.05 -11.10
C ALA A 109 2.86 -1.60 -10.69
N ILE A 110 3.19 -1.41 -9.41
CA ILE A 110 3.59 -0.10 -8.86
C ILE A 110 4.89 0.39 -9.51
N TRP A 111 5.87 -0.50 -9.71
CA TRP A 111 7.10 -0.19 -10.44
C TRP A 111 6.81 0.29 -11.86
N CYS A 112 6.02 -0.44 -12.65
CA CYS A 112 5.68 -0.08 -14.02
C CYS A 112 4.91 1.24 -14.07
N LEU A 113 3.91 1.44 -13.19
CA LEU A 113 3.21 2.72 -13.06
C LEU A 113 4.17 3.86 -12.78
N THR A 114 5.04 3.72 -11.79
CA THR A 114 6.01 4.75 -11.43
C THR A 114 6.95 5.06 -12.60
N ARG A 115 7.42 4.05 -13.32
CA ARG A 115 8.33 4.21 -14.46
C ARG A 115 7.67 4.92 -15.65
N HIS A 116 6.42 4.58 -15.96
CA HIS A 116 5.72 5.14 -17.11
C HIS A 116 5.07 6.50 -16.81
N LEU A 117 4.42 6.66 -15.67
CA LEU A 117 3.75 7.92 -15.29
C LEU A 117 4.74 9.02 -14.93
N LYS A 118 5.97 8.66 -14.50
CA LYS A 118 7.00 9.58 -14.01
C LYS A 118 6.44 10.58 -12.99
N PRO A 119 5.84 10.08 -11.90
CA PRO A 119 5.12 10.90 -10.94
C PRO A 119 6.04 11.89 -10.22
N ASN A 120 5.54 13.10 -9.94
CA ASN A 120 6.17 14.04 -9.03
C ASN A 120 5.84 13.70 -7.58
N HIS A 121 4.59 13.31 -7.31
CA HIS A 121 4.07 13.04 -5.99
C HIS A 121 3.47 11.63 -5.91
N VAL A 122 4.14 10.76 -5.17
CA VAL A 122 3.65 9.41 -4.82
C VAL A 122 3.31 9.40 -3.34
N ILE A 123 2.12 8.91 -2.99
CA ILE A 123 1.76 8.64 -1.59
C ILE A 123 1.53 7.15 -1.44
N GLU A 124 2.08 6.59 -0.37
CA GLU A 124 1.91 5.22 0.07
C GLU A 124 1.34 5.21 1.47
N THR A 125 0.40 4.32 1.76
CA THR A 125 -0.09 4.03 3.11
C THR A 125 0.23 2.57 3.44
N GLY A 126 0.91 2.35 4.57
CA GLY A 126 1.52 1.06 4.92
C GLY A 126 2.94 0.94 4.35
N VAL A 127 3.90 0.60 5.20
CA VAL A 127 5.32 0.50 4.83
C VAL A 127 5.89 -0.88 5.16
N ALA A 128 5.54 -1.43 6.30
CA ALA A 128 6.12 -2.67 6.81
C ALA A 128 7.66 -2.66 6.66
N HIS A 129 8.27 -3.67 6.04
CA HIS A 129 9.72 -3.65 5.79
C HIS A 129 10.16 -2.66 4.70
N GLY A 130 9.23 -2.06 3.96
CA GLY A 130 9.51 -1.05 2.93
C GLY A 130 9.92 -1.65 1.57
N VAL A 131 9.49 -2.87 1.25
CA VAL A 131 9.76 -3.48 -0.05
C VAL A 131 9.13 -2.63 -1.16
N THR A 132 7.84 -2.35 -1.06
CA THR A 132 7.10 -1.49 -2.01
C THR A 132 7.73 -0.10 -2.08
N SER A 133 7.98 0.54 -0.92
CA SER A 133 8.65 1.84 -0.84
C SER A 133 10.00 1.84 -1.57
N ARG A 134 10.81 0.78 -1.39
CA ARG A 134 12.12 0.63 -2.06
C ARG A 134 11.97 0.62 -3.58
N PHE A 135 11.02 -0.12 -4.13
CA PHE A 135 10.82 -0.17 -5.58
C PHE A 135 10.28 1.14 -6.15
N ILE A 136 9.40 1.84 -5.44
CA ILE A 136 8.96 3.19 -5.83
C ILE A 136 10.17 4.13 -5.91
N LEU A 137 11.00 4.16 -4.88
CA LEU A 137 12.18 5.04 -4.80
C LEU A 137 13.22 4.74 -5.87
N GLU A 138 13.49 3.46 -6.15
CA GLU A 138 14.34 3.05 -7.27
C GLU A 138 13.78 3.52 -8.62
N ALA A 139 12.47 3.38 -8.82
CA ALA A 139 11.80 3.83 -10.03
C ALA A 139 11.87 5.35 -10.19
N LEU A 140 11.61 6.11 -9.13
CA LEU A 140 11.77 7.57 -9.10
C LEU A 140 13.21 8.01 -9.37
N GLY A 141 14.19 7.32 -8.77
CA GLY A 141 15.61 7.54 -9.01
C GLY A 141 15.97 7.36 -10.48
N ARG A 142 15.52 6.28 -11.11
CA ARG A 142 15.74 6.00 -12.54
C ARG A 142 14.99 6.95 -13.47
N ASN A 143 13.91 7.57 -13.01
CA ASN A 143 13.21 8.63 -13.73
C ASN A 143 13.89 10.00 -13.60
N GLY A 144 14.81 10.17 -12.65
CA GLY A 144 15.51 11.42 -12.38
C GLY A 144 14.71 12.42 -11.55
N GLY A 145 13.51 12.09 -11.07
CA GLY A 145 12.64 13.00 -10.32
C GLY A 145 11.54 12.30 -9.53
N GLY A 146 10.77 13.10 -8.78
CA GLY A 146 9.65 12.65 -7.96
C GLY A 146 10.03 12.39 -6.51
N HIS A 147 8.99 12.35 -5.66
CA HIS A 147 9.13 12.17 -4.21
C HIS A 147 8.05 11.20 -3.70
N LEU A 148 8.44 10.33 -2.77
CA LEU A 148 7.56 9.40 -2.07
C LEU A 148 7.29 9.90 -0.65
N TRP A 149 6.02 10.00 -0.29
CA TRP A 149 5.53 10.18 1.09
C TRP A 149 4.86 8.89 1.54
N SER A 150 5.44 8.24 2.56
CA SER A 150 4.89 7.00 3.11
C SER A 150 4.31 7.27 4.49
N ILE A 151 3.02 7.02 4.65
CA ILE A 151 2.31 7.13 5.92
C ILE A 151 2.18 5.73 6.49
N ASP A 152 2.65 5.52 7.72
CA ASP A 152 2.56 4.23 8.38
C ASP A 152 2.25 4.37 9.86
N LEU A 153 1.41 3.48 10.36
CA LEU A 153 1.15 3.30 11.78
C LEU A 153 1.93 2.08 12.27
N PRO A 154 3.19 2.28 12.70
CA PRO A 154 4.09 1.17 12.96
C PRO A 154 3.57 0.26 14.07
N PRO A 155 4.01 -1.01 14.11
CA PRO A 155 3.67 -1.94 15.17
C PRO A 155 4.00 -1.38 16.56
N ILE A 156 3.24 -1.83 17.56
CA ILE A 156 3.49 -1.46 18.95
C ILE A 156 4.75 -2.15 19.47
N GLU A 157 4.99 -3.36 19.00
CA GLU A 157 6.15 -4.16 19.34
C GLU A 157 7.44 -3.47 18.86
N ARG A 158 8.30 -3.13 19.82
CA ARG A 158 9.51 -2.34 19.56
C ARG A 158 10.46 -2.96 18.54
N ASP A 159 10.55 -4.28 18.50
CA ASP A 159 11.46 -4.96 17.60
C ASP A 159 10.96 -4.97 16.15
N TRP A 160 9.66 -5.01 15.95
CA TRP A 160 9.07 -4.82 14.62
C TRP A 160 9.10 -3.35 14.18
N ARG A 161 8.84 -2.42 15.11
CA ARG A 161 8.93 -0.98 14.82
C ARG A 161 10.30 -0.56 14.28
N LYS A 162 11.39 -1.19 14.74
CA LYS A 162 12.74 -0.98 14.22
C LYS A 162 12.95 -1.51 12.80
N GLN A 163 12.09 -2.40 12.34
CA GLN A 163 12.18 -3.02 11.01
C GLN A 163 11.42 -2.24 9.94
N VAL A 164 10.62 -1.24 10.34
CA VAL A 164 9.86 -0.42 9.38
C VAL A 164 10.82 0.29 8.42
N GLY A 165 10.60 0.08 7.13
CA GLY A 165 11.38 0.72 6.07
C GLY A 165 12.81 0.19 5.90
N MET A 166 13.17 -0.96 6.50
CA MET A 166 14.54 -1.48 6.44
C MET A 166 15.04 -1.78 5.01
N ALA A 167 14.14 -2.10 4.08
CA ALA A 167 14.50 -2.26 2.67
C ALA A 167 14.96 -0.95 2.02
N VAL A 168 14.47 0.19 2.51
CA VAL A 168 14.87 1.52 2.05
C VAL A 168 16.17 1.96 2.72
N GLY A 169 16.24 1.90 4.06
CA GLY A 169 17.37 2.39 4.84
C GLY A 169 17.63 3.89 4.56
N ASP A 170 18.89 4.28 4.51
CA ASP A 170 19.33 5.69 4.31
C ASP A 170 19.61 6.04 2.84
N ARG A 171 19.12 5.23 1.86
CA ARG A 171 19.51 5.36 0.45
C ARG A 171 18.91 6.58 -0.26
N TYR A 172 17.78 7.10 0.21
CA TYR A 172 17.01 8.12 -0.50
C TYR A 172 16.60 9.30 0.39
N PRO A 173 17.54 9.98 1.08
CA PRO A 173 17.21 11.02 2.06
C PRO A 173 16.45 12.20 1.43
N ASP A 174 16.70 12.50 0.16
CA ASP A 174 16.10 13.64 -0.53
C ASP A 174 14.81 13.31 -1.29
N ARG A 175 14.40 12.03 -1.31
CA ARG A 175 13.26 11.54 -2.11
C ARG A 175 12.21 10.80 -1.31
N TRP A 176 12.46 10.54 -0.03
CA TRP A 176 11.57 9.81 0.84
C TRP A 176 11.26 10.58 2.11
N THR A 177 9.98 10.73 2.37
CA THR A 177 9.48 11.25 3.65
C THR A 177 8.61 10.21 4.31
N TYR A 178 9.11 9.65 5.41
CA TYR A 178 8.34 8.76 6.27
C TYR A 178 7.55 9.57 7.28
N ILE A 179 6.24 9.31 7.37
CA ILE A 179 5.29 10.02 8.24
C ILE A 179 4.64 9.00 9.17
N GLU A 180 5.07 8.99 10.43
CA GLU A 180 4.50 8.12 11.45
C GLU A 180 3.11 8.59 11.87
N GLY A 181 2.14 7.65 11.90
CA GLY A 181 0.78 7.84 12.36
C GLY A 181 -0.25 7.24 11.42
N SER A 182 -1.51 7.18 11.88
CA SER A 182 -2.60 6.65 11.07
C SER A 182 -2.87 7.51 9.83
N SER A 183 -3.26 6.86 8.74
CA SER A 183 -3.66 7.55 7.51
C SER A 183 -4.84 8.51 7.76
N ARG A 184 -5.76 8.16 8.65
CA ARG A 184 -6.89 9.05 9.01
C ARG A 184 -6.44 10.40 9.53
N ARG A 185 -5.32 10.46 10.23
CA ARG A 185 -4.81 11.71 10.81
C ARG A 185 -3.82 12.41 9.89
N ARG A 186 -3.00 11.66 9.17
CA ARG A 186 -1.89 12.20 8.39
C ARG A 186 -2.25 12.54 6.94
N LEU A 187 -3.03 11.68 6.29
CA LEU A 187 -3.34 11.82 4.86
C LEU A 187 -4.04 13.14 4.49
N PRO A 188 -5.07 13.62 5.23
CA PRO A 188 -5.74 14.87 4.85
C PRO A 188 -4.81 16.08 4.85
N GLY A 189 -3.94 16.19 5.86
CA GLY A 189 -2.97 17.29 5.95
C GLY A 189 -1.93 17.22 4.84
N LEU A 190 -1.42 16.02 4.54
CA LEU A 190 -0.46 15.81 3.46
C LEU A 190 -1.07 16.17 2.08
N LEU A 191 -2.27 15.69 1.79
CA LEU A 191 -2.96 16.01 0.53
C LEU A 191 -3.25 17.50 0.39
N SER A 192 -3.60 18.18 1.49
CA SER A 192 -3.77 19.65 1.49
C SER A 192 -2.46 20.38 1.21
N GLN A 193 -1.34 19.88 1.71
CA GLN A 193 -0.01 20.45 1.47
C GLN A 193 0.44 20.27 0.02
N LEU A 194 0.23 19.07 -0.55
CA LEU A 194 0.67 18.74 -1.91
C LEU A 194 -0.28 19.29 -2.99
N GLY A 195 -1.57 19.45 -2.67
CA GLY A 195 -2.61 19.90 -3.59
C GLY A 195 -3.02 18.81 -4.59
N GLN A 196 -2.07 18.26 -5.35
CA GLN A 196 -2.30 17.24 -6.34
C GLN A 196 -1.26 16.10 -6.22
N ILE A 197 -1.70 14.86 -6.51
CA ILE A 197 -0.83 13.67 -6.51
C ILE A 197 -0.96 12.91 -7.83
N ASP A 198 0.03 12.10 -8.15
CA ASP A 198 0.11 11.35 -9.40
C ASP A 198 -0.17 9.86 -9.21
N LEU A 199 0.29 9.30 -8.10
CA LEU A 199 0.15 7.88 -7.76
C LEU A 199 -0.15 7.74 -6.28
N PHE A 200 -1.15 6.92 -5.95
CA PHE A 200 -1.49 6.53 -4.59
C PHE A 200 -1.43 5.01 -4.45
N VAL A 201 -0.82 4.53 -3.38
CA VAL A 201 -0.73 3.11 -3.03
C VAL A 201 -1.39 2.89 -1.68
N HIS A 202 -2.41 2.05 -1.64
CA HIS A 202 -3.04 1.56 -0.42
C HIS A 202 -2.52 0.17 -0.12
N ASP A 203 -1.78 0.04 0.96
CA ASP A 203 -1.27 -1.21 1.51
C ASP A 203 -1.22 -1.11 3.06
N SER A 204 -2.24 -0.46 3.65
CA SER A 204 -2.36 -0.23 5.08
C SER A 204 -3.42 -1.15 5.70
N LEU A 205 -4.21 -0.65 6.64
CA LEU A 205 -5.27 -1.44 7.26
C LEU A 205 -6.39 -1.80 6.27
N HIS A 206 -6.55 -3.09 5.95
CA HIS A 206 -7.54 -3.63 5.02
C HIS A 206 -8.93 -3.78 5.68
N SER A 207 -9.52 -2.65 6.10
CA SER A 207 -10.93 -2.54 6.48
C SER A 207 -11.71 -1.71 5.47
N GLU A 208 -12.97 -2.04 5.20
CA GLU A 208 -13.81 -1.29 4.26
C GLU A 208 -13.80 0.20 4.59
N ARG A 209 -13.94 0.52 5.88
CA ARG A 209 -13.92 1.90 6.35
C ARG A 209 -12.61 2.61 6.06
N ASN A 210 -11.46 1.94 6.19
CA ASN A 210 -10.15 2.54 5.95
C ASN A 210 -9.88 2.66 4.46
N VAL A 211 -10.09 1.59 3.71
CA VAL A 211 -9.95 1.59 2.24
C VAL A 211 -10.78 2.71 1.62
N ARG A 212 -12.07 2.80 1.96
CA ARG A 212 -12.94 3.88 1.47
C ARG A 212 -12.44 5.27 1.82
N PHE A 213 -12.02 5.46 3.08
CA PHE A 213 -11.50 6.75 3.53
C PHE A 213 -10.28 7.18 2.70
N GLU A 214 -9.33 6.28 2.50
CA GLU A 214 -8.09 6.59 1.78
C GLU A 214 -8.36 6.81 0.29
N LEU A 215 -9.14 5.93 -0.34
CA LEU A 215 -9.46 6.05 -1.76
C LEU A 215 -10.26 7.32 -2.08
N ASP A 216 -11.27 7.67 -1.26
CA ASP A 216 -12.06 8.89 -1.46
C ASP A 216 -11.18 10.15 -1.39
N ARG A 217 -10.22 10.19 -0.46
CA ARG A 217 -9.29 11.30 -0.30
C ARG A 217 -8.25 11.36 -1.40
N ALA A 218 -7.64 10.22 -1.72
CA ALA A 218 -6.68 10.13 -2.81
C ALA A 218 -7.29 10.49 -4.16
N TRP A 219 -8.51 10.01 -4.44
CA TRP A 219 -9.22 10.30 -5.69
C TRP A 219 -9.47 11.80 -5.90
N ALA A 220 -9.85 12.51 -4.82
CA ALA A 220 -10.09 13.94 -4.89
C ALA A 220 -8.82 14.72 -5.27
N ALA A 221 -7.65 14.27 -4.81
CA ALA A 221 -6.35 14.92 -5.09
C ALA A 221 -5.62 14.32 -6.31
N LEU A 222 -6.06 13.17 -6.83
CA LEU A 222 -5.40 12.50 -7.95
C LEU A 222 -5.58 13.30 -9.23
N ARG A 223 -4.48 13.57 -9.95
CA ARG A 223 -4.56 14.23 -11.26
C ARG A 223 -5.26 13.35 -12.31
N PRO A 224 -5.83 13.95 -13.36
CA PRO A 224 -6.21 13.19 -14.54
C PRO A 224 -4.99 12.44 -15.13
N GLY A 225 -5.19 11.19 -15.54
CA GLY A 225 -4.10 10.31 -15.97
C GLY A 225 -3.22 9.77 -14.83
N GLY A 226 -3.58 10.02 -13.57
CA GLY A 226 -2.94 9.41 -12.39
C GLY A 226 -3.52 8.02 -12.08
N ALA A 227 -2.90 7.32 -11.12
CA ALA A 227 -3.27 5.97 -10.75
C ALA A 227 -3.42 5.77 -9.24
N ILE A 228 -4.26 4.81 -8.85
CA ILE A 228 -4.35 4.25 -7.51
C ILE A 228 -4.11 2.75 -7.61
N VAL A 229 -3.30 2.21 -6.71
CA VAL A 229 -3.10 0.76 -6.52
C VAL A 229 -3.57 0.39 -5.12
N VAL A 230 -4.30 -0.71 -5.00
CA VAL A 230 -4.92 -1.15 -3.75
C VAL A 230 -4.61 -2.62 -3.54
N ASP A 231 -3.94 -2.94 -2.44
CA ASP A 231 -3.66 -4.32 -2.05
C ASP A 231 -4.87 -4.98 -1.40
N ASP A 232 -4.91 -6.33 -1.41
CA ASP A 232 -5.90 -7.18 -0.74
C ASP A 232 -7.36 -6.72 -0.95
N VAL A 233 -7.75 -6.42 -2.20
CA VAL A 233 -9.08 -5.86 -2.53
C VAL A 233 -10.23 -6.80 -2.18
N ASP A 234 -10.00 -8.10 -2.04
CA ASP A 234 -10.98 -9.09 -1.62
C ASP A 234 -11.15 -9.19 -0.09
N ALA A 235 -10.27 -8.58 0.69
CA ALA A 235 -10.35 -8.59 2.14
C ALA A 235 -11.61 -7.89 2.68
N ASN A 236 -12.17 -6.94 1.92
CA ASN A 236 -13.34 -6.16 2.30
C ASN A 236 -14.07 -5.56 1.08
N TRP A 237 -15.16 -4.85 1.31
CA TRP A 237 -15.98 -4.24 0.25
C TRP A 237 -15.53 -2.82 -0.17
N GLY A 238 -14.44 -2.31 0.38
CA GLY A 238 -14.01 -0.92 0.19
C GLY A 238 -13.68 -0.58 -1.26
N PHE A 239 -12.89 -1.42 -1.93
CA PHE A 239 -12.54 -1.23 -3.34
C PHE A 239 -13.78 -1.34 -4.24
N TRP A 240 -14.60 -2.38 -4.06
CA TRP A 240 -15.82 -2.56 -4.83
C TRP A 240 -16.76 -1.36 -4.69
N SER A 241 -17.05 -0.96 -3.46
CA SER A 241 -17.96 0.15 -3.23
C SER A 241 -17.42 1.48 -3.77
N PHE A 242 -16.09 1.66 -3.78
CA PHE A 242 -15.45 2.82 -4.40
C PHE A 242 -15.71 2.82 -5.93
N THR A 243 -15.39 1.73 -6.61
CA THR A 243 -15.52 1.63 -8.07
C THR A 243 -16.97 1.75 -8.55
N GLN A 244 -17.95 1.39 -7.71
CA GLN A 244 -19.38 1.61 -8.01
C GLN A 244 -19.83 3.07 -7.79
N THR A 245 -19.14 3.81 -6.91
CA THR A 245 -19.55 5.17 -6.52
C THR A 245 -18.98 6.22 -7.48
N PHE A 246 -17.76 6.05 -7.94
CA PHE A 246 -17.05 7.04 -8.75
C PHE A 246 -17.06 6.66 -10.22
N SER A 247 -17.21 7.68 -11.09
CA SER A 247 -17.07 7.57 -12.54
C SER A 247 -15.76 8.20 -13.02
N GLY A 248 -15.46 8.08 -14.30
CA GLY A 248 -14.26 8.69 -14.87
C GLY A 248 -12.97 7.93 -14.58
N HIS A 249 -13.07 6.63 -14.32
CA HIS A 249 -11.92 5.74 -14.15
C HIS A 249 -12.03 4.50 -15.05
N GLU A 250 -10.91 3.81 -15.19
CA GLU A 250 -10.84 2.40 -15.59
C GLU A 250 -10.21 1.63 -14.45
N SER A 251 -10.68 0.43 -14.18
CA SER A 251 -10.15 -0.40 -13.11
C SER A 251 -9.94 -1.83 -13.57
N MET A 252 -8.94 -2.48 -12.99
CA MET A 252 -8.59 -3.87 -13.22
C MET A 252 -8.33 -4.55 -11.87
N ILE A 253 -8.77 -5.78 -11.75
CA ILE A 253 -8.37 -6.69 -10.67
C ILE A 253 -7.28 -7.59 -11.21
N CYS A 254 -6.16 -7.63 -10.53
CA CYS A 254 -4.93 -8.28 -10.94
C CYS A 254 -4.60 -9.44 -10.02
N GLU A 255 -4.08 -10.54 -10.57
CA GLU A 255 -3.55 -11.63 -9.77
C GLU A 255 -2.23 -11.21 -9.12
N ALA A 256 -2.13 -11.45 -7.81
CA ALA A 256 -0.92 -11.23 -7.03
C ALA A 256 0.07 -12.40 -7.21
N GLU A 257 1.34 -12.14 -6.92
CA GLU A 257 2.43 -13.13 -6.97
C GLU A 257 3.17 -13.17 -5.62
N PRO A 258 2.52 -13.66 -4.55
CA PRO A 258 3.13 -13.69 -3.22
C PRO A 258 4.32 -14.66 -3.17
N LEU A 259 5.34 -14.33 -2.37
CA LEU A 259 6.53 -15.16 -2.19
C LEU A 259 6.21 -16.56 -1.62
N HIS A 260 5.19 -16.65 -0.77
CA HIS A 260 4.81 -17.88 -0.08
C HIS A 260 3.30 -18.12 -0.15
N PRO A 261 2.74 -18.44 -1.33
CA PRO A 261 1.29 -18.54 -1.53
C PRO A 261 0.63 -19.58 -0.64
N ASP A 262 1.33 -20.67 -0.31
CA ASP A 262 0.79 -21.75 0.51
C ASP A 262 0.60 -21.39 1.99
N LEU A 263 1.26 -20.32 2.44
CA LEU A 263 1.20 -19.84 3.82
C LEU A 263 0.19 -18.72 4.02
N ARG A 264 -0.44 -18.21 2.96
CA ARG A 264 -1.45 -17.14 3.07
C ARG A 264 -2.71 -17.63 3.79
N ARG A 265 -3.20 -16.79 4.72
CA ARG A 265 -4.36 -17.11 5.57
C ARG A 265 -5.70 -17.09 4.84
N PHE A 266 -5.89 -16.12 3.95
CA PHE A 266 -7.21 -15.77 3.42
C PHE A 266 -7.38 -16.11 1.94
N ASN A 267 -6.44 -15.73 1.10
CA ASN A 267 -6.46 -16.03 -0.32
C ASN A 267 -5.09 -16.53 -0.76
N LYS A 268 -5.00 -17.78 -1.18
CA LYS A 268 -3.72 -18.38 -1.61
C LYS A 268 -3.14 -17.70 -2.84
N LYS A 269 -3.98 -17.14 -3.71
CA LYS A 269 -3.53 -16.44 -4.90
C LYS A 269 -3.28 -14.96 -4.65
N GLY A 270 -4.05 -14.31 -3.73
CA GLY A 270 -4.05 -12.88 -3.56
C GLY A 270 -4.52 -12.14 -4.80
N ILE A 271 -5.06 -10.97 -4.61
CA ILE A 271 -5.44 -10.06 -5.70
C ILE A 271 -5.26 -8.62 -5.26
N PHE A 272 -4.89 -7.78 -6.19
CA PHE A 272 -4.83 -6.34 -6.00
C PHE A 272 -5.62 -5.60 -7.09
N GLY A 273 -5.93 -4.34 -6.87
CA GLY A 273 -6.68 -3.52 -7.81
C GLY A 273 -5.85 -2.35 -8.33
N ILE A 274 -6.02 -2.04 -9.61
CA ILE A 274 -5.48 -0.82 -10.23
C ILE A 274 -6.66 0.03 -10.68
N ILE A 275 -6.60 1.34 -10.38
CA ILE A 275 -7.55 2.34 -10.85
C ILE A 275 -6.78 3.41 -11.62
N LEU A 276 -7.15 3.65 -12.86
CA LEU A 276 -6.61 4.73 -13.68
C LEU A 276 -7.66 5.84 -13.82
N LYS A 277 -7.30 7.06 -13.41
CA LYS A 277 -8.17 8.23 -13.59
C LYS A 277 -8.10 8.70 -15.04
N LYS A 278 -9.24 8.72 -15.73
CA LYS A 278 -9.27 9.14 -17.14
C LYS A 278 -8.70 10.55 -17.29
N PRO A 279 -7.94 10.82 -18.36
CA PRO A 279 -7.60 12.18 -18.72
C PRO A 279 -8.88 13.01 -18.87
N THR A 280 -8.82 14.28 -18.48
CA THR A 280 -9.89 15.22 -18.86
C THR A 280 -9.88 15.31 -20.39
N ALA A 281 -11.03 15.11 -21.04
CA ALA A 281 -11.14 15.40 -22.45
C ALA A 281 -10.67 16.85 -22.66
N GLU A 282 -9.69 17.05 -23.53
CA GLU A 282 -9.32 18.39 -23.96
C GLU A 282 -10.58 19.05 -24.52
N ALA A 283 -10.97 20.18 -23.90
CA ALA A 283 -12.12 20.97 -24.31
C ALA A 283 -11.82 21.76 -25.59
#